data_ce9daf9ad8ddeef61e85ee20c87ff984
#
_entry.id   ce9daf9ad8ddeef61e85ee20c87ff984
#
_cell.length_a   1.000
_cell.length_b   1.000
_cell.length_c   1.000
_cell.angle_alpha   90.00
_cell.angle_beta   90.00
_cell.angle_gamma   90.00
#
_symmetry.space_group_name_H-M   'P 1'
#
loop_
_entity.id
_entity.type
_entity.pdbx_description
1 polymer ?
#
loop_
_entity_poly.entity_id
_entity_poly.type
_entity_poly.pdbx_seq_one_letter_code
_entity_poly.pdbx_strand_id
1 'polypeptide(L)'
;MKRSISFRPTLLALVLATNFPVAHAAVPKDMLVIGKAADPQTLDPAVTIDNNDWTVTYPSYQRLVQYKTDGDKGSTDVEGDLASSWKASDDQKEWTFTLKDNAKFADGTPVTAEAVKLSFERLLKIGQGPAEAFPKDLKIDAP
;
A
#
# COMPACT_ATOMS: atom_id res chain seq x y z
N MET A 1 -87.17 8.09 1.06
CA MET A 1 -86.18 8.03 2.15
C MET A 1 -84.81 7.63 1.58
N LYS A 2 -83.90 8.62 1.36
CA LYS A 2 -82.56 8.37 0.92
C LYS A 2 -81.64 8.37 2.16
N ARG A 3 -81.05 7.23 2.54
CA ARG A 3 -80.05 7.16 3.57
C ARG A 3 -78.71 7.37 2.90
N SER A 4 -78.02 8.47 3.20
CA SER A 4 -76.66 8.69 2.82
C SER A 4 -75.74 8.11 3.93
N ILE A 5 -74.87 7.17 3.54
CA ILE A 5 -73.85 6.62 4.41
C ILE A 5 -72.62 7.45 4.16
N SER A 6 -72.22 8.29 5.13
CA SER A 6 -70.98 9.03 5.05
C SER A 6 -69.86 8.18 5.63
N PHE A 7 -68.95 7.74 4.78
CA PHE A 7 -67.69 7.12 5.18
C PHE A 7 -66.72 8.23 5.61
N ARG A 8 -66.41 8.27 6.89
CA ARG A 8 -65.32 9.09 7.40
C ARG A 8 -64.04 8.21 7.32
N PRO A 9 -63.04 8.57 6.49
CA PRO A 9 -61.78 7.88 6.56
C PRO A 9 -61.04 8.33 7.83
N THR A 10 -61.00 7.49 8.82
CA THR A 10 -60.10 7.64 9.97
C THR A 10 -58.72 7.31 9.46
N LEU A 11 -57.98 8.33 9.12
CA LEU A 11 -56.56 8.22 8.76
C LEU A 11 -55.79 7.85 10.04
N LEU A 12 -55.68 6.57 10.31
CA LEU A 12 -54.77 6.08 11.33
C LEU A 12 -53.36 6.14 10.76
N ALA A 13 -52.74 7.30 10.90
CA ALA A 13 -51.30 7.44 10.60
C ALA A 13 -50.52 6.68 11.66
N LEU A 14 -50.24 5.42 11.36
CA LEU A 14 -49.29 4.60 12.13
C LEU A 14 -47.89 5.13 11.79
N VAL A 15 -47.43 6.13 12.54
CA VAL A 15 -46.04 6.56 12.54
C VAL A 15 -45.26 5.50 13.28
N LEU A 16 -44.85 4.46 12.57
CA LEU A 16 -43.79 3.60 13.01
C LEU A 16 -42.48 4.43 12.95
N ALA A 17 -42.19 5.15 14.02
CA ALA A 17 -40.87 5.65 14.28
C ALA A 17 -39.97 4.45 14.54
N THR A 18 -39.44 3.85 13.48
CA THR A 18 -38.36 2.88 13.57
C THR A 18 -37.12 3.63 14.03
N ASN A 19 -36.97 3.77 15.34
CA ASN A 19 -35.69 4.07 15.95
C ASN A 19 -34.79 2.86 15.70
N PHE A 20 -34.19 2.81 14.50
CA PHE A 20 -33.04 1.95 14.31
C PHE A 20 -31.91 2.57 15.14
N PRO A 21 -31.45 1.92 16.21
CA PRO A 21 -30.22 2.35 16.84
C PRO A 21 -29.14 2.24 15.75
N VAL A 22 -28.66 3.37 15.28
CA VAL A 22 -27.42 3.40 14.51
C VAL A 22 -26.36 2.93 15.51
N ALA A 23 -26.05 1.66 15.46
CA ALA A 23 -24.95 1.10 16.23
C ALA A 23 -23.66 1.75 15.69
N HIS A 24 -23.29 2.89 16.25
CA HIS A 24 -21.95 3.39 16.11
C HIS A 24 -21.05 2.42 16.88
N ALA A 25 -20.48 1.46 16.16
CA ALA A 25 -19.40 0.69 16.72
C ALA A 25 -18.29 1.71 17.07
N ALA A 26 -18.12 1.97 18.37
CA ALA A 26 -17.06 2.85 18.82
C ALA A 26 -15.73 2.20 18.44
N VAL A 27 -14.95 2.88 17.60
CA VAL A 27 -13.60 2.44 17.28
C VAL A 27 -12.78 2.46 18.58
N PRO A 28 -12.12 1.35 18.95
CA PRO A 28 -11.20 1.34 20.09
C PRO A 28 -10.18 2.48 19.97
N LYS A 29 -9.79 3.05 21.11
CA LYS A 29 -8.90 4.24 21.15
C LYS A 29 -7.50 3.98 20.60
N ASP A 30 -7.09 2.74 20.54
CA ASP A 30 -5.82 2.21 20.04
C ASP A 30 -5.89 1.70 18.58
N MET A 31 -7.04 1.90 17.93
CA MET A 31 -7.27 1.46 16.54
C MET A 31 -7.45 2.66 15.61
N LEU A 32 -6.66 2.69 14.54
CA LEU A 32 -6.85 3.59 13.41
C LEU A 32 -7.66 2.89 12.31
N VAL A 33 -8.82 3.43 11.98
CA VAL A 33 -9.65 2.92 10.88
C VAL A 33 -9.46 3.80 9.66
N ILE A 34 -8.97 3.23 8.59
CA ILE A 34 -8.75 3.93 7.31
C ILE A 34 -9.77 3.41 6.30
N GLY A 35 -10.67 4.28 5.86
CA GLY A 35 -11.59 3.98 4.76
C GLY A 35 -10.88 4.17 3.42
N LYS A 36 -11.08 3.24 2.49
CA LYS A 36 -10.54 3.28 1.13
C LYS A 36 -11.66 3.18 0.10
N ALA A 37 -11.43 3.74 -1.07
CA ALA A 37 -12.40 3.72 -2.18
C ALA A 37 -12.53 2.32 -2.82
N ALA A 38 -11.48 1.51 -2.74
CA ALA A 38 -11.44 0.14 -3.28
C ALA A 38 -10.47 -0.73 -2.49
N ASP A 39 -10.65 -2.04 -2.59
CA ASP A 39 -9.73 -3.03 -2.05
C ASP A 39 -8.44 -3.11 -2.89
N PRO A 40 -7.31 -3.50 -2.28
CA PRO A 40 -6.09 -3.82 -3.02
C PRO A 40 -6.36 -4.98 -4.00
N GLN A 41 -5.90 -4.85 -5.23
CA GLN A 41 -6.00 -5.91 -6.23
C GLN A 41 -4.90 -6.96 -6.07
N THR A 42 -3.74 -6.53 -5.57
CA THR A 42 -2.59 -7.39 -5.32
C THR A 42 -1.77 -6.86 -4.14
N LEU A 43 -1.10 -7.77 -3.46
CA LEU A 43 -0.08 -7.46 -2.43
C LEU A 43 1.33 -7.75 -2.93
N ASP A 44 1.47 -8.13 -4.21
CA ASP A 44 2.77 -8.41 -4.82
C ASP A 44 3.40 -7.12 -5.36
N PRO A 45 4.50 -6.63 -4.76
CA PRO A 45 5.15 -5.38 -5.17
C PRO A 45 5.74 -5.43 -6.58
N ALA A 46 5.91 -6.62 -7.17
CA ALA A 46 6.39 -6.78 -8.54
C ALA A 46 5.30 -6.57 -9.61
N VAL A 47 4.03 -6.44 -9.20
CA VAL A 47 2.87 -6.32 -10.09
C VAL A 47 2.08 -5.05 -9.83
N THR A 48 2.17 -4.52 -8.62
CA THR A 48 1.33 -3.41 -8.16
C THR A 48 1.56 -2.11 -8.94
N ILE A 49 0.47 -1.49 -9.40
CA ILE A 49 0.48 -0.19 -10.09
C ILE A 49 -0.60 0.76 -9.55
N ASP A 50 -1.45 0.29 -8.65
CA ASP A 50 -2.59 1.04 -8.12
C ASP A 50 -2.28 1.65 -6.75
N ASN A 51 -2.85 2.83 -6.49
CA ASN A 51 -2.66 3.53 -5.22
C ASN A 51 -3.22 2.74 -4.01
N ASN A 52 -4.29 1.95 -4.21
CA ASN A 52 -4.84 1.14 -3.13
C ASN A 52 -3.88 0.01 -2.74
N ASP A 53 -3.21 -0.59 -3.73
CA ASP A 53 -2.18 -1.60 -3.51
C ASP A 53 -0.97 -1.00 -2.78
N TRP A 54 -0.48 0.16 -3.27
CA TRP A 54 0.69 0.82 -2.69
C TRP A 54 0.49 1.23 -1.23
N THR A 55 -0.70 1.62 -0.82
CA THR A 55 -0.95 1.94 0.58
C THR A 55 -0.76 0.77 1.54
N VAL A 56 -0.81 -0.47 1.04
CA VAL A 56 -0.54 -1.68 1.82
C VAL A 56 0.89 -2.19 1.60
N THR A 57 1.36 -2.19 0.35
CA THR A 57 2.70 -2.72 0.03
C THR A 57 3.81 -1.76 0.48
N TYR A 58 3.59 -0.45 0.38
CA TYR A 58 4.59 0.55 0.73
C TYR A 58 5.10 0.46 2.18
N PRO A 59 4.27 0.32 3.20
CA PRO A 59 4.71 0.15 4.57
C PRO A 59 5.17 -1.28 4.90
N SER A 60 4.88 -2.27 4.03
CA SER A 60 5.15 -3.68 4.32
C SER A 60 6.46 -4.18 3.72
N TYR A 61 6.97 -3.52 2.69
CA TYR A 61 8.20 -3.91 1.99
C TYR A 61 9.29 -2.86 2.13
N GLN A 62 10.49 -3.32 2.42
CA GLN A 62 11.68 -2.47 2.42
C GLN A 62 12.24 -2.30 1.01
N ARG A 63 12.98 -1.21 0.81
CA ARG A 63 13.64 -0.84 -0.45
C ARG A 63 15.13 -0.70 -0.21
N LEU A 64 15.91 -0.60 -1.28
CA LEU A 64 17.33 -0.25 -1.12
C LEU A 64 17.46 1.16 -0.54
N VAL A 65 16.68 2.09 -1.06
CA VAL A 65 16.65 3.50 -0.64
C VAL A 65 15.22 4.01 -0.55
N GLN A 66 15.01 5.06 0.21
CA GLN A 66 13.72 5.72 0.35
C GLN A 66 13.89 7.24 0.40
N TYR A 67 12.80 7.97 0.20
CA TYR A 67 12.81 9.40 0.44
C TYR A 67 12.87 9.71 1.94
N LYS A 68 13.66 10.72 2.31
CA LYS A 68 13.67 11.22 3.68
C LYS A 68 12.33 11.84 4.05
N THR A 69 11.99 11.71 5.31
CA THR A 69 10.90 12.45 5.93
C THR A 69 11.43 13.37 7.01
N ASP A 70 10.96 14.61 7.03
CA ASP A 70 11.24 15.57 8.09
C ASP A 70 9.94 15.84 8.85
N GLY A 71 9.71 15.07 9.91
CA GLY A 71 8.44 15.05 10.64
C GLY A 71 7.29 14.55 9.72
N ASP A 72 6.34 15.44 9.46
CA ASP A 72 5.17 15.19 8.58
C ASP A 72 5.39 15.63 7.13
N LYS A 73 6.60 16.11 6.78
CA LYS A 73 6.94 16.59 5.45
C LYS A 73 7.80 15.58 4.70
N GLY A 74 7.45 15.33 3.45
CA GLY A 74 8.31 14.62 2.51
C GLY A 74 9.46 15.51 2.03
N SER A 75 10.62 14.90 1.78
CA SER A 75 11.79 15.51 1.15
C SER A 75 12.03 14.87 -0.21
N THR A 76 12.75 15.57 -1.09
CA THR A 76 13.30 15.00 -2.32
C THR A 76 14.66 14.31 -2.10
N ASP A 77 15.23 14.47 -0.90
CA ASP A 77 16.46 13.79 -0.53
C ASP A 77 16.20 12.30 -0.31
N VAL A 78 17.22 11.49 -0.60
CA VAL A 78 17.18 10.05 -0.48
C VAL A 78 18.05 9.60 0.68
N GLU A 79 17.57 8.60 1.42
CA GLU A 79 18.32 7.90 2.46
C GLU A 79 18.29 6.39 2.26
N GLY A 80 19.20 5.67 2.91
CA GLY A 80 19.24 4.22 2.83
C GLY A 80 18.18 3.54 3.69
N ASP A 81 17.38 2.64 3.08
CA ASP A 81 16.50 1.72 3.82
C ASP A 81 17.24 0.40 4.06
N LEU A 82 17.34 -0.51 3.09
CA LEU A 82 18.20 -1.71 3.19
C LEU A 82 19.68 -1.39 2.90
N ALA A 83 19.96 -0.39 2.07
CA ALA A 83 21.32 0.03 1.79
C ALA A 83 21.88 0.93 2.89
N SER A 84 23.14 0.70 3.28
CA SER A 84 23.92 1.58 4.15
C SER A 84 24.61 2.70 3.35
N SER A 85 24.95 2.42 2.09
CA SER A 85 25.56 3.37 1.16
C SER A 85 25.35 2.94 -0.28
N TRP A 86 25.54 3.87 -1.21
CA TRP A 86 25.53 3.60 -2.65
C TRP A 86 26.48 4.54 -3.38
N LYS A 87 26.95 4.08 -4.52
CA LYS A 87 27.88 4.81 -5.37
C LYS A 87 27.53 4.59 -6.83
N ALA A 88 27.52 5.66 -7.62
CA ALA A 88 27.42 5.59 -9.07
C ALA A 88 28.82 5.62 -9.70
N SER A 89 28.95 5.02 -10.89
CA SER A 89 30.08 5.25 -11.78
C SER A 89 30.04 6.68 -12.33
N ASP A 90 31.16 7.14 -12.89
CA ASP A 90 31.25 8.51 -13.43
C ASP A 90 30.26 8.77 -14.59
N ASP A 91 29.95 7.74 -15.36
CA ASP A 91 28.96 7.78 -16.45
C ASP A 91 27.52 7.46 -15.98
N GLN A 92 27.31 7.22 -14.68
CA GLN A 92 26.04 6.91 -14.01
C GLN A 92 25.31 5.67 -14.55
N LYS A 93 26.02 4.75 -15.20
CA LYS A 93 25.43 3.53 -15.74
C LYS A 93 25.52 2.35 -14.79
N GLU A 94 26.44 2.39 -13.85
CA GLU A 94 26.60 1.37 -12.83
C GLU A 94 26.33 1.96 -11.45
N TRP A 95 25.56 1.25 -10.64
CA TRP A 95 25.24 1.62 -9.28
C TRP A 95 25.56 0.49 -8.35
N THR A 96 26.47 0.70 -7.43
CA THR A 96 26.81 -0.25 -6.39
C THR A 96 26.13 0.13 -5.08
N PHE A 97 25.38 -0.80 -4.51
CA PHE A 97 24.74 -0.63 -3.21
C PHE A 97 25.40 -1.55 -2.18
N THR A 98 25.72 -1.01 -1.01
CA THR A 98 26.17 -1.79 0.14
C THR A 98 24.99 -1.98 1.07
N LEU A 99 24.65 -3.23 1.38
CA LEU A 99 23.54 -3.52 2.30
C LEU A 99 23.95 -3.26 3.76
N LYS A 100 22.96 -3.00 4.61
CA LYS A 100 23.16 -2.95 6.06
C LYS A 100 23.41 -4.35 6.60
N ASP A 101 24.38 -4.53 7.48
CA ASP A 101 24.75 -5.83 8.07
C ASP A 101 23.61 -6.46 8.90
N ASN A 102 22.71 -5.65 9.41
CA ASN A 102 21.57 -6.08 10.23
C ASN A 102 20.25 -6.19 9.45
N ALA A 103 20.27 -6.08 8.12
CA ALA A 103 19.08 -6.22 7.29
C ALA A 103 18.53 -7.65 7.36
N LYS A 104 17.24 -7.79 7.71
CA LYS A 104 16.58 -9.09 7.90
C LYS A 104 15.18 -9.09 7.31
N PHE A 105 14.77 -10.25 6.84
CA PHE A 105 13.37 -10.53 6.54
C PHE A 105 12.54 -10.65 7.84
N ALA A 106 11.22 -10.63 7.70
CA ALA A 106 10.30 -10.73 8.84
C ALA A 106 10.46 -12.02 9.66
N ASP A 107 10.95 -13.11 9.05
CA ASP A 107 11.26 -14.38 9.71
C ASP A 107 12.63 -14.40 10.41
N GLY A 108 13.38 -13.30 10.33
CA GLY A 108 14.70 -13.15 10.92
C GLY A 108 15.88 -13.60 10.05
N THR A 109 15.63 -14.16 8.86
CA THR A 109 16.68 -14.50 7.91
C THR A 109 17.38 -13.24 7.38
N PRO A 110 18.70 -13.26 7.12
CA PRO A 110 19.41 -12.09 6.61
C PRO A 110 19.01 -11.77 5.17
N VAL A 111 18.90 -10.47 4.87
CA VAL A 111 18.78 -9.99 3.49
C VAL A 111 20.15 -9.97 2.85
N THR A 112 20.34 -10.75 1.79
CA THR A 112 21.61 -10.86 1.06
C THR A 112 21.55 -10.17 -0.30
N ALA A 113 22.70 -9.90 -0.90
CA ALA A 113 22.78 -9.33 -2.25
C ALA A 113 22.10 -10.25 -3.28
N GLU A 114 22.21 -11.59 -3.12
CA GLU A 114 21.50 -12.55 -3.96
C GLU A 114 19.97 -12.46 -3.81
N ALA A 115 19.46 -12.26 -2.60
CA ALA A 115 18.02 -12.08 -2.40
C ALA A 115 17.52 -10.82 -3.10
N VAL A 116 18.28 -9.73 -3.07
CA VAL A 116 17.99 -8.49 -3.81
C VAL A 116 18.00 -8.77 -5.31
N LYS A 117 19.05 -9.43 -5.82
CA LYS A 117 19.16 -9.83 -7.23
C LYS A 117 17.96 -10.63 -7.69
N LEU A 118 17.57 -11.67 -6.97
CA LEU A 118 16.41 -12.50 -7.27
C LEU A 118 15.10 -11.70 -7.30
N SER A 119 14.96 -10.72 -6.41
CA SER A 119 13.78 -9.85 -6.38
C SER A 119 13.66 -9.03 -7.66
N PHE A 120 14.75 -8.42 -8.12
CA PHE A 120 14.77 -7.65 -9.36
C PHE A 120 14.64 -8.53 -10.61
N GLU A 121 15.32 -9.68 -10.66
CA GLU A 121 15.17 -10.63 -11.76
C GLU A 121 13.73 -11.13 -11.89
N ARG A 122 13.07 -11.40 -10.75
CA ARG A 122 11.66 -11.74 -10.73
C ARG A 122 10.79 -10.61 -11.29
N LEU A 123 11.02 -9.37 -10.83
CA LEU A 123 10.32 -8.18 -11.31
C LEU A 123 10.45 -8.05 -12.84
N LEU A 124 11.66 -8.10 -13.36
CA LEU A 124 11.93 -7.97 -14.80
C LEU A 124 11.33 -9.14 -15.61
N LYS A 125 11.36 -10.35 -15.07
CA LYS A 125 10.79 -11.54 -15.70
C LYS A 125 9.25 -11.46 -15.78
N ILE A 126 8.60 -10.93 -14.76
CA ILE A 126 7.15 -10.68 -14.76
C ILE A 126 6.82 -9.62 -15.81
N GLY A 127 7.63 -8.57 -15.93
CA GLY A 127 7.52 -7.57 -16.98
C GLY A 127 6.24 -6.75 -16.93
N GLN A 128 5.62 -6.59 -15.75
CA GLN A 128 4.39 -5.82 -15.54
C GLN A 128 4.67 -4.58 -14.68
N GLY A 129 3.81 -3.59 -14.82
CA GLY A 129 3.73 -2.42 -13.94
C GLY A 129 5.10 -1.84 -13.53
N PRO A 130 5.59 -2.16 -12.32
CA PRO A 130 6.83 -1.60 -11.83
C PRO A 130 8.07 -1.90 -12.67
N ALA A 131 8.08 -2.99 -13.45
CA ALA A 131 9.19 -3.33 -14.33
C ALA A 131 9.38 -2.32 -15.47
N GLU A 132 8.34 -1.57 -15.83
CA GLU A 132 8.42 -0.54 -16.87
C GLU A 132 9.31 0.66 -16.49
N ALA A 133 9.56 0.83 -15.18
CA ALA A 133 10.45 1.87 -14.68
C ALA A 133 11.94 1.53 -14.90
N PHE A 134 12.28 0.32 -15.29
CA PHE A 134 13.66 -0.14 -15.45
C PHE A 134 14.01 -0.38 -16.92
N PRO A 135 15.29 -0.17 -17.32
CA PRO A 135 15.77 -0.57 -18.62
C PRO A 135 15.59 -2.08 -18.84
N LYS A 136 15.19 -2.48 -20.04
CA LYS A 136 14.97 -3.91 -20.38
C LYS A 136 16.25 -4.75 -20.34
N ASP A 137 17.39 -4.10 -20.46
CA ASP A 137 18.74 -4.70 -20.44
C ASP A 137 19.43 -4.50 -19.08
N LEU A 138 18.67 -4.13 -18.03
CA LEU A 138 19.20 -4.01 -16.68
C LEU A 138 19.85 -5.32 -16.25
N LYS A 139 21.11 -5.24 -15.83
CA LYS A 139 21.86 -6.35 -15.27
C LYS A 139 22.04 -6.13 -13.78
N ILE A 140 21.87 -7.18 -13.01
CA ILE A 140 22.00 -7.12 -11.56
C ILE A 140 22.98 -8.23 -11.15
N ASP A 141 24.09 -7.82 -10.58
CA ASP A 141 25.10 -8.71 -10.06
C ASP A 141 25.08 -8.70 -8.53
N ALA A 142 25.32 -9.87 -7.96
CA ALA A 142 25.52 -10.06 -6.53
C ALA A 142 26.86 -10.76 -6.35
N PRO A 143 27.80 -10.18 -5.59
CA PRO A 143 29.09 -10.80 -5.33
C PRO A 143 28.97 -11.99 -4.37
#